data_50c47f8b1caec15a83b334932ea36e6c
#
_entry.id   50c47f8b1caec15a83b334932ea36e6c
#
_cell.length_a   1.000
_cell.length_b   1.000
_cell.length_c   1.000
_cell.angle_alpha   90.00
_cell.angle_beta   90.00
_cell.angle_gamma   90.00
#
_symmetry.space_group_name_H-M   'P 1'
#
loop_
_entity.id
_entity.type
_entity.pdbx_description
1 polymer ?
#
loop_
_entity_poly.entity_id
_entity_poly.type
_entity_poly.pdbx_seq_one_letter_code
_entity_poly.pdbx_strand_id
1 'polypeptide(L)'
;MEMEFTHGKILPTIMENELQTSFIDYAMSVITSRALPDVRDGLKPVHRRILFSLYKNGMTPDKKHKKSAHIVGDVLAKYHPHGDSSVYDAMVRLAQDFNIRYPLVDGQGNFGSVDGDSAAAMRYTEAKMTKMTLEMLADLEKETVDFGLN
;
A
#
# COMPACT_ATOMS: atom_id res chain seq x y z
N MET A 1 -0.35 -8.85 51.07
CA MET A 1 1.03 -9.10 50.59
C MET A 1 1.25 -8.06 49.50
N GLU A 2 1.82 -6.91 49.89
CA GLU A 2 2.19 -5.86 48.94
C GLU A 2 3.41 -6.34 48.16
N MET A 3 3.28 -6.45 46.84
CA MET A 3 4.44 -6.69 45.98
C MET A 3 5.20 -5.38 45.86
N GLU A 4 6.33 -5.26 46.56
CA GLU A 4 7.29 -4.18 46.37
C GLU A 4 7.97 -4.36 45.00
N PHE A 5 7.59 -3.52 44.02
CA PHE A 5 8.32 -3.43 42.78
C PHE A 5 9.60 -2.62 42.99
N THR A 6 10.74 -3.27 42.92
CA THR A 6 12.07 -2.67 43.19
C THR A 6 12.57 -1.75 42.04
N HIS A 7 11.89 -1.67 40.91
CA HIS A 7 12.27 -0.84 39.78
C HIS A 7 11.06 -0.23 39.09
N GLY A 8 11.02 1.10 38.95
CA GLY A 8 10.05 1.86 38.20
C GLY A 8 9.05 2.65 39.07
N LYS A 9 8.40 3.64 38.46
CA LYS A 9 7.35 4.46 39.05
C LYS A 9 6.00 3.97 38.53
N ILE A 10 5.11 3.55 39.43
CA ILE A 10 3.73 3.22 39.07
C ILE A 10 2.92 4.51 39.02
N LEU A 11 2.37 4.81 37.84
CA LEU A 11 1.43 5.92 37.64
C LEU A 11 0.03 5.36 37.51
N PRO A 12 -0.90 5.73 38.41
CA PRO A 12 -2.29 5.31 38.30
C PRO A 12 -2.92 6.00 37.05
N THR A 13 -3.49 5.21 36.15
CA THR A 13 -4.18 5.68 34.98
C THR A 13 -5.61 5.15 34.96
N ILE A 14 -6.57 6.00 34.63
CA ILE A 14 -7.96 5.60 34.42
C ILE A 14 -8.05 4.91 33.07
N MET A 15 -8.51 3.65 33.06
CA MET A 15 -8.57 2.82 31.83
C MET A 15 -9.35 3.52 30.68
N GLU A 16 -10.46 4.18 31.02
CA GLU A 16 -11.29 4.89 30.02
C GLU A 16 -10.53 6.00 29.31
N ASN A 17 -9.74 6.79 30.05
CA ASN A 17 -8.93 7.86 29.48
C ASN A 17 -7.83 7.31 28.57
N GLU A 18 -7.17 6.23 29.01
CA GLU A 18 -6.11 5.57 28.23
C GLU A 18 -6.68 4.98 26.93
N LEU A 19 -7.80 4.27 27.02
CA LEU A 19 -8.49 3.74 25.84
C LEU A 19 -8.92 4.83 24.87
N GLN A 20 -9.50 5.93 25.38
CA GLN A 20 -9.93 7.04 24.54
C GLN A 20 -8.74 7.70 23.82
N THR A 21 -7.65 7.97 24.53
CA THR A 21 -6.45 8.58 23.96
C THR A 21 -5.83 7.65 22.91
N SER A 22 -5.62 6.38 23.26
CA SER A 22 -5.03 5.40 22.33
C SER A 22 -5.90 5.17 21.09
N PHE A 23 -7.24 5.21 21.25
CA PHE A 23 -8.14 5.08 20.10
C PHE A 23 -8.07 6.29 19.18
N ILE A 24 -8.02 7.51 19.72
CA ILE A 24 -7.88 8.73 18.95
C ILE A 24 -6.53 8.75 18.21
N ASP A 25 -5.43 8.41 18.90
CA ASP A 25 -4.10 8.37 18.31
C ASP A 25 -4.02 7.34 17.17
N TYR A 26 -4.60 6.15 17.37
CA TYR A 26 -4.70 5.14 16.33
C TYR A 26 -5.54 5.63 15.14
N ALA A 27 -6.73 6.20 15.39
CA ALA A 27 -7.61 6.71 14.33
C ALA A 27 -6.93 7.82 13.52
N MET A 28 -6.26 8.77 14.18
CA MET A 28 -5.52 9.85 13.54
C MET A 28 -4.36 9.31 12.71
N SER A 29 -3.60 8.35 13.22
CA SER A 29 -2.52 7.69 12.50
C SER A 29 -3.04 7.01 11.22
N VAL A 30 -4.16 6.27 11.31
CA VAL A 30 -4.77 5.62 10.13
C VAL A 30 -5.26 6.64 9.11
N ILE A 31 -5.91 7.72 9.56
CA ILE A 31 -6.41 8.78 8.65
C ILE A 31 -5.25 9.44 7.92
N THR A 32 -4.23 9.92 8.64
CA THR A 32 -3.14 10.73 8.09
C THR A 32 -2.14 9.93 7.27
N SER A 33 -1.82 8.70 7.67
CA SER A 33 -0.74 7.91 7.08
C SER A 33 -1.18 6.74 6.20
N ARG A 34 -2.50 6.45 6.11
CA ARG A 34 -2.99 5.29 5.37
C ARG A 34 -4.21 5.58 4.49
N ALA A 35 -5.23 6.27 5.03
CA ALA A 35 -6.54 6.35 4.40
C ALA A 35 -6.64 7.46 3.34
N LEU A 36 -6.01 8.61 3.58
CA LEU A 36 -6.11 9.76 2.70
C LEU A 36 -5.10 9.69 1.54
N PRO A 37 -5.56 9.95 0.31
CA PRO A 37 -4.64 10.13 -0.81
C PRO A 37 -3.92 11.48 -0.70
N ASP A 38 -2.69 11.54 -1.19
CA ASP A 38 -1.92 12.78 -1.27
C ASP A 38 -2.54 13.73 -2.29
N VAL A 39 -2.69 15.00 -1.94
CA VAL A 39 -3.29 16.02 -2.80
C VAL A 39 -2.49 16.27 -4.10
N ARG A 40 -1.19 15.96 -4.10
CA ARG A 40 -0.29 16.21 -5.24
C ARG A 40 -0.47 15.20 -6.36
N ASP A 41 -0.70 13.93 -6.04
CA ASP A 41 -0.75 12.83 -7.01
C ASP A 41 -1.93 11.86 -6.83
N GLY A 42 -2.73 12.05 -5.79
CA GLY A 42 -3.89 11.20 -5.51
C GLY A 42 -3.54 9.79 -5.01
N LEU A 43 -2.28 9.53 -4.67
CA LEU A 43 -1.84 8.20 -4.25
C LEU A 43 -1.88 8.05 -2.73
N LYS A 44 -2.34 6.88 -2.28
CA LYS A 44 -2.15 6.43 -0.89
C LYS A 44 -0.77 5.79 -0.74
N PRO A 45 -0.23 5.68 0.49
CA PRO A 45 1.07 5.05 0.71
C PRO A 45 1.22 3.66 0.11
N VAL A 46 0.19 2.82 0.18
CA VAL A 46 0.21 1.48 -0.42
C VAL A 46 0.35 1.53 -1.95
N HIS A 47 -0.29 2.50 -2.62
CA HIS A 47 -0.16 2.70 -4.06
C HIS A 47 1.27 3.07 -4.44
N ARG A 48 1.90 4.02 -3.72
CA ARG A 48 3.31 4.40 -3.94
C ARG A 48 4.25 3.20 -3.80
N ARG A 49 4.04 2.36 -2.80
CA ARG A 49 4.86 1.17 -2.54
C ARG A 49 4.73 0.14 -3.65
N ILE A 50 3.52 -0.05 -4.19
CA ILE A 50 3.26 -0.92 -5.34
C ILE A 50 3.99 -0.39 -6.58
N LEU A 51 3.79 0.89 -6.92
CA LEU A 51 4.41 1.50 -8.10
C LEU A 51 5.95 1.52 -7.99
N PHE A 52 6.46 1.80 -6.80
CA PHE A 52 7.90 1.76 -6.53
C PHE A 52 8.50 0.36 -6.69
N SER A 53 7.80 -0.68 -6.20
CA SER A 53 8.21 -2.06 -6.40
C SER A 53 8.23 -2.44 -7.89
N LEU A 54 7.20 -2.07 -8.65
CA LEU A 54 7.16 -2.28 -10.10
C LEU A 54 8.35 -1.60 -10.79
N TYR A 55 8.66 -0.36 -10.42
CA TYR A 55 9.78 0.41 -10.97
C TYR A 55 11.14 -0.24 -10.65
N LYS A 56 11.41 -0.53 -9.38
CA LYS A 56 12.68 -1.14 -8.94
C LYS A 56 12.92 -2.54 -9.54
N ASN A 57 11.85 -3.29 -9.79
CA ASN A 57 11.93 -4.58 -10.46
C ASN A 57 11.92 -4.47 -12.00
N GLY A 58 11.94 -3.26 -12.54
CA GLY A 58 12.02 -2.98 -13.96
C GLY A 58 10.85 -3.57 -14.75
N MET A 59 9.64 -3.58 -14.17
CA MET A 59 8.43 -4.11 -14.80
C MET A 59 7.79 -3.06 -15.73
N THR A 60 8.57 -2.60 -16.69
CA THR A 60 8.20 -1.55 -17.64
C THR A 60 7.18 -2.01 -18.68
N PRO A 61 6.46 -1.08 -19.34
CA PRO A 61 5.41 -1.42 -20.31
C PRO A 61 5.85 -2.28 -21.49
N ASP A 62 7.12 -2.18 -21.88
CA ASP A 62 7.74 -2.95 -22.98
C ASP A 62 8.05 -4.41 -22.61
N LYS A 63 8.03 -4.74 -21.32
CA LYS A 63 8.36 -6.09 -20.82
C LYS A 63 7.12 -6.96 -20.67
N LYS A 64 7.37 -8.26 -20.50
CA LYS A 64 6.31 -9.22 -20.20
C LYS A 64 5.73 -8.99 -18.81
N HIS A 65 4.43 -9.27 -18.67
CA HIS A 65 3.76 -9.30 -17.36
C HIS A 65 4.44 -10.30 -16.42
N LYS A 66 4.40 -10.02 -15.13
CA LYS A 66 4.83 -10.94 -14.08
C LYS A 66 3.65 -11.29 -13.17
N LYS A 67 3.69 -12.44 -12.53
CA LYS A 67 2.64 -12.87 -11.59
C LYS A 67 2.39 -11.80 -10.52
N SER A 68 1.13 -11.49 -10.28
CA SER A 68 0.72 -10.54 -9.25
C SER A 68 1.24 -10.94 -7.88
N ALA A 69 1.28 -12.25 -7.58
CA ALA A 69 1.84 -12.76 -6.34
C ALA A 69 3.32 -12.40 -6.13
N HIS A 70 4.11 -12.27 -7.20
CA HIS A 70 5.51 -11.83 -7.11
C HIS A 70 5.59 -10.36 -6.71
N ILE A 71 4.74 -9.51 -7.29
CA ILE A 71 4.69 -8.07 -6.98
C ILE A 71 4.24 -7.86 -5.52
N VAL A 72 3.16 -8.51 -5.12
CA VAL A 72 2.63 -8.44 -3.75
C VAL A 72 3.67 -8.91 -2.75
N GLY A 73 4.34 -10.05 -3.01
CA GLY A 73 5.39 -10.57 -2.15
C GLY A 73 6.58 -9.62 -1.99
N ASP A 74 7.02 -8.97 -3.07
CA ASP A 74 8.10 -7.98 -3.03
C ASP A 74 7.72 -6.74 -2.21
N VAL A 75 6.47 -6.25 -2.38
CA VAL A 75 5.94 -5.12 -1.60
C VAL A 75 5.88 -5.45 -0.11
N LEU A 76 5.39 -6.63 0.26
CA LEU A 76 5.30 -7.07 1.65
C LEU A 76 6.68 -7.23 2.29
N ALA A 77 7.61 -7.84 1.55
CA ALA A 77 8.95 -8.12 2.07
C ALA A 77 9.79 -6.87 2.32
N LYS A 78 9.56 -5.79 1.55
CA LYS A 78 10.46 -4.62 1.55
C LYS A 78 9.82 -3.33 2.02
N TYR A 79 8.51 -3.12 1.79
CA TYR A 79 7.93 -1.78 1.89
C TYR A 79 6.66 -1.70 2.74
N HIS A 80 5.90 -2.79 2.89
CA HIS A 80 4.58 -2.73 3.49
C HIS A 80 4.26 -3.96 4.34
N PRO A 81 4.68 -4.02 5.62
CA PRO A 81 4.53 -5.18 6.50
C PRO A 81 3.09 -5.32 7.02
N HIS A 82 2.12 -5.54 6.12
CA HIS A 82 0.70 -5.73 6.40
C HIS A 82 0.16 -6.94 5.62
N GLY A 83 -1.15 -7.18 5.66
CA GLY A 83 -1.74 -8.33 4.96
C GLY A 83 -1.62 -8.27 3.44
N ASP A 84 -1.38 -9.42 2.80
CA ASP A 84 -1.22 -9.58 1.36
C ASP A 84 -2.48 -9.20 0.58
N SER A 85 -3.66 -9.52 1.11
CA SER A 85 -4.94 -9.17 0.50
C SER A 85 -5.10 -7.67 0.32
N SER A 86 -4.70 -6.86 1.31
CA SER A 86 -4.80 -5.40 1.23
C SER A 86 -3.92 -4.81 0.13
N VAL A 87 -2.73 -5.35 -0.06
CA VAL A 87 -1.80 -4.94 -1.13
C VAL A 87 -2.33 -5.38 -2.50
N TYR A 88 -2.83 -6.63 -2.59
CA TYR A 88 -3.40 -7.14 -3.84
C TYR A 88 -4.63 -6.36 -4.27
N ASP A 89 -5.57 -6.10 -3.35
CA ASP A 89 -6.78 -5.33 -3.63
C ASP A 89 -6.47 -3.89 -4.08
N ALA A 90 -5.46 -3.26 -3.47
CA ALA A 90 -4.99 -1.95 -3.90
C ALA A 90 -4.41 -2.01 -5.34
N MET A 91 -3.61 -3.02 -5.66
CA MET A 91 -3.06 -3.22 -7.00
C MET A 91 -4.16 -3.50 -8.03
N VAL A 92 -5.16 -4.31 -7.68
CA VAL A 92 -6.33 -4.57 -8.54
C VAL A 92 -7.05 -3.28 -8.90
N ARG A 93 -7.31 -2.42 -7.92
CA ARG A 93 -7.96 -1.11 -8.17
C ARG A 93 -7.16 -0.21 -9.10
N LEU A 94 -5.83 -0.25 -9.03
CA LEU A 94 -4.96 0.51 -9.94
C LEU A 94 -4.99 -0.01 -11.39
N ALA A 95 -5.47 -1.24 -11.60
CA ALA A 95 -5.60 -1.85 -12.93
C ALA A 95 -7.01 -1.74 -13.52
N GLN A 96 -8.02 -1.38 -12.71
CA GLN A 96 -9.42 -1.32 -13.13
C GLN A 96 -9.73 0.03 -13.79
N ASP A 97 -10.10 0.03 -15.07
CA ASP A 97 -10.43 1.23 -15.86
C ASP A 97 -11.75 1.90 -15.43
N PHE A 98 -12.63 1.16 -14.75
CA PHE A 98 -13.85 1.69 -14.15
C PHE A 98 -13.64 2.32 -12.77
N ASN A 99 -12.51 2.08 -12.12
CA ASN A 99 -12.15 2.66 -10.82
C ASN A 99 -11.24 3.88 -10.93
N ILE A 100 -10.37 3.90 -11.92
CA ILE A 100 -9.36 4.95 -12.08
C ILE A 100 -9.34 5.44 -13.53
N ARG A 101 -9.34 6.75 -13.70
CA ARG A 101 -9.38 7.40 -15.02
C ARG A 101 -8.27 6.94 -15.96
N TYR A 102 -7.07 6.81 -15.42
CA TYR A 102 -5.89 6.33 -16.14
C TYR A 102 -5.26 5.19 -15.33
N PRO A 103 -5.51 3.92 -15.70
CA PRO A 103 -4.93 2.80 -15.02
C PRO A 103 -3.40 2.90 -14.90
N LEU A 104 -2.90 2.66 -13.71
CA LEU A 104 -1.47 2.72 -13.42
C LEU A 104 -0.80 1.34 -13.49
N VAL A 105 -1.61 0.30 -13.39
CA VAL A 105 -1.18 -1.09 -13.53
C VAL A 105 -1.83 -1.67 -14.77
N ASP A 106 -1.03 -2.27 -15.64
CA ASP A 106 -1.49 -3.05 -16.78
C ASP A 106 -1.64 -4.51 -16.32
N GLY A 107 -2.88 -4.94 -16.16
CA GLY A 107 -3.24 -6.26 -15.65
C GLY A 107 -3.60 -7.23 -16.77
N GLN A 108 -3.14 -8.47 -16.64
CA GLN A 108 -3.51 -9.58 -17.51
C GLN A 108 -4.20 -10.68 -16.70
N GLY A 109 -5.39 -11.07 -17.14
CA GLY A 109 -6.26 -12.02 -16.45
C GLY A 109 -7.53 -11.34 -15.94
N ASN A 110 -8.21 -11.97 -14.99
CA ASN A 110 -9.45 -11.42 -14.39
C ASN A 110 -9.11 -10.50 -13.21
N PHE A 111 -9.27 -9.20 -13.43
CA PHE A 111 -9.14 -8.14 -12.41
C PHE A 111 -10.51 -7.64 -11.90
N GLY A 112 -11.56 -8.42 -12.05
CA GLY A 112 -12.91 -8.04 -11.65
C GLY A 112 -13.67 -7.32 -12.75
N SER A 113 -14.95 -7.02 -12.46
CA SER A 113 -15.84 -6.32 -13.39
C SER A 113 -16.61 -5.21 -12.68
N VAL A 114 -17.20 -4.30 -13.47
CA VAL A 114 -18.10 -3.26 -12.97
C VAL A 114 -19.38 -3.85 -12.37
N ASP A 115 -19.77 -5.05 -12.79
CA ASP A 115 -20.97 -5.76 -12.29
C ASP A 115 -20.75 -6.43 -10.93
N GLY A 116 -19.56 -6.28 -10.34
CA GLY A 116 -19.26 -6.74 -8.98
C GLY A 116 -18.50 -8.07 -8.90
N ASP A 117 -18.02 -8.62 -10.01
CA ASP A 117 -17.17 -9.80 -9.97
C ASP A 117 -15.83 -9.46 -9.30
N SER A 118 -15.42 -10.33 -8.39
CA SER A 118 -14.11 -10.19 -7.73
C SER A 118 -12.97 -10.55 -8.68
N ALA A 119 -11.81 -9.94 -8.45
CA ALA A 119 -10.60 -10.34 -9.14
C ALA A 119 -10.23 -11.80 -8.81
N ALA A 120 -9.63 -12.49 -9.77
CA ALA A 120 -9.06 -13.82 -9.52
C ALA A 120 -7.89 -13.72 -8.52
N ALA A 121 -7.58 -14.82 -7.84
CA ALA A 121 -6.47 -14.84 -6.88
C ALA A 121 -5.13 -14.45 -7.56
N MET A 122 -4.26 -13.75 -6.82
CA MET A 122 -3.00 -13.18 -7.31
C MET A 122 -2.03 -14.16 -7.98
N ARG A 123 -2.20 -15.46 -7.74
CA ARG A 123 -1.42 -16.53 -8.39
C ARG A 123 -1.83 -16.75 -9.86
N TYR A 124 -3.02 -16.33 -10.25
CA TYR A 124 -3.54 -16.48 -11.62
C TYR A 124 -3.39 -15.22 -12.47
N THR A 125 -3.38 -14.04 -11.84
CA THR A 125 -3.24 -12.76 -12.53
C THR A 125 -1.78 -12.38 -12.73
N GLU A 126 -1.56 -11.52 -13.73
CA GLU A 126 -0.24 -10.97 -14.04
C GLU A 126 -0.34 -9.46 -14.19
N ALA A 127 0.74 -8.74 -13.90
CA ALA A 127 0.74 -7.28 -13.96
C ALA A 127 2.10 -6.70 -14.35
N LYS A 128 2.08 -5.46 -14.83
CA LYS A 128 3.23 -4.59 -15.07
C LYS A 128 2.82 -3.12 -15.01
N MET A 129 3.75 -2.20 -15.17
CA MET A 129 3.44 -0.77 -15.26
C MET A 129 2.75 -0.42 -16.57
N THR A 130 1.89 0.59 -16.54
CA THR A 130 1.41 1.28 -17.76
C THR A 130 2.41 2.36 -18.20
N LYS A 131 2.22 2.89 -19.41
CA LYS A 131 3.01 4.05 -19.89
C LYS A 131 2.82 5.27 -18.99
N MET A 132 1.58 5.50 -18.50
CA MET A 132 1.28 6.60 -17.59
C MET A 132 2.10 6.49 -16.30
N THR A 133 2.21 5.30 -15.72
CA THR A 133 3.03 5.06 -14.53
C THR A 133 4.51 5.33 -14.79
N LEU A 134 5.01 4.98 -15.95
CA LEU A 134 6.40 5.24 -16.31
C LEU A 134 6.69 6.75 -16.35
N GLU A 135 5.77 7.55 -16.91
CA GLU A 135 5.88 9.02 -16.91
C GLU A 135 5.79 9.60 -15.49
N MET A 136 4.89 9.09 -14.66
CA MET A 136 4.77 9.53 -13.27
C MET A 136 6.05 9.27 -12.45
N LEU A 137 6.82 8.25 -12.80
CA LEU A 137 8.04 7.85 -12.10
C LEU A 137 9.33 8.31 -12.81
N ALA A 138 9.23 9.09 -13.90
CA ALA A 138 10.37 9.46 -14.74
C ALA A 138 11.47 10.19 -13.97
N ASP A 139 11.11 11.03 -12.99
CA ASP A 139 12.05 11.85 -12.23
C ASP A 139 12.27 11.37 -10.79
N LEU A 140 11.96 10.12 -10.51
CA LEU A 140 12.03 9.54 -9.16
C LEU A 140 13.46 9.60 -8.57
N GLU A 141 14.49 9.56 -9.42
CA GLU A 141 15.90 9.62 -9.00
C GLU A 141 16.43 11.05 -8.83
N LYS A 142 15.60 12.06 -9.07
CA LYS A 142 15.94 13.49 -8.96
C LYS A 142 15.47 14.12 -7.64
N GLU A 143 15.37 13.33 -6.58
CA GLU A 143 14.92 13.79 -5.26
C GLU A 143 13.53 14.45 -5.26
N THR A 144 12.64 13.96 -6.13
CA THR A 144 11.25 14.44 -6.25
C THR A 144 10.32 13.88 -5.17
N VAL A 145 10.78 12.88 -4.44
CA VAL A 145 10.07 12.25 -3.32
C VAL A 145 11.00 11.98 -2.16
N ASP A 146 10.48 12.09 -0.94
CA ASP A 146 11.23 11.79 0.27
C ASP A 146 11.17 10.28 0.57
N PHE A 147 12.33 9.70 0.89
CA PHE A 147 12.44 8.32 1.35
C PHE A 147 12.71 8.31 2.85
N GLY A 148 11.84 7.65 3.62
CA GLY A 148 12.03 7.39 5.03
C GLY A 148 12.61 6.00 5.28
N LEU A 149 13.14 5.80 6.49
CA LEU A 149 13.47 4.46 6.98
C LEU A 149 12.19 3.65 7.20
N ASN A 150 12.26 2.37 6.91
CA ASN A 150 11.14 1.43 7.05
C ASN A 150 11.24 0.72 8.40
#